data_591cb723bcf1dce6a98ad332172eeba7
#
_entry.id   591cb723bcf1dce6a98ad332172eeba7
#
_cell.length_a   1.000
_cell.length_b   1.000
_cell.length_c   1.000
_cell.angle_alpha   90.00
_cell.angle_beta   90.00
_cell.angle_gamma   90.00
#
_symmetry.space_group_name_H-M   'P 1'
#
loop_
_entity.id
_entity.type
_entity.pdbx_description
1 polymer ?
#
loop_
_entity_poly.entity_id
_entity_poly.type
_entity_poly.pdbx_seq_one_letter_code
_entity_poly.pdbx_strand_id
1 'polypeptide(L)'
;MTPKRQFRSALVGEHQFISRFMSNDWELRGPDGVVARMRRVASTHTSLVWLPDGRKLELEPAGWGTVVAVGDSEKAKIERQSWWGRRWEVSGATFGYELTSDPTPRRWTLRIGGHPIGRLAGTAWSYNRLDVHTDVAVPVHALILSWHVIARPWEAAAAPRVLKPLAAPKAL
;
A
#
# COMPACT_ATOMS: atom_id res chain seq x y z
N MET A 1 -33.11 1.16 13.65
CA MET A 1 -32.39 1.10 12.39
C MET A 1 -31.03 1.74 12.59
N THR A 2 -29.99 0.96 12.67
CA THR A 2 -28.61 1.48 12.75
C THR A 2 -28.30 2.06 11.36
N PRO A 3 -27.85 3.32 11.22
CA PRO A 3 -27.52 3.87 9.93
C PRO A 3 -26.39 3.01 9.34
N LYS A 4 -26.62 2.42 8.15
CA LYS A 4 -25.56 1.81 7.36
C LYS A 4 -24.49 2.88 7.16
N ARG A 5 -23.33 2.73 7.81
CA ARG A 5 -22.17 3.59 7.59
C ARG A 5 -21.88 3.55 6.10
N GLN A 6 -22.16 4.65 5.41
CA GLN A 6 -21.89 4.78 3.99
C GLN A 6 -20.38 4.73 3.83
N PHE A 7 -19.88 3.72 3.13
CA PHE A 7 -18.45 3.58 2.88
C PHE A 7 -17.95 4.79 2.10
N ARG A 8 -16.95 5.47 2.62
CA ARG A 8 -16.28 6.55 1.90
C ARG A 8 -15.33 5.95 0.87
N SER A 9 -15.63 6.11 -0.40
CA SER A 9 -14.75 5.69 -1.50
C SER A 9 -13.48 6.55 -1.62
N ALA A 10 -13.43 7.69 -0.92
CA ALA A 10 -12.30 8.60 -0.88
C ALA A 10 -12.04 9.08 0.55
N LEU A 11 -10.78 9.32 0.87
CA LEU A 11 -10.30 9.71 2.19
C LEU A 11 -9.60 11.07 2.12
N VAL A 12 -9.77 11.85 3.18
CA VAL A 12 -9.10 13.14 3.39
C VAL A 12 -8.65 13.24 4.85
N GLY A 13 -7.52 13.89 5.09
CA GLY A 13 -6.95 14.06 6.42
C GLY A 13 -6.03 12.92 6.82
N GLU A 14 -5.98 12.66 8.13
CA GLU A 14 -5.04 11.72 8.74
C GLU A 14 -5.58 10.28 8.72
N HIS A 15 -4.76 9.38 8.22
CA HIS A 15 -4.99 7.93 8.19
C HIS A 15 -3.70 7.20 8.48
N GLN A 16 -3.78 5.88 8.67
CA GLN A 16 -2.63 5.08 9.02
C GLN A 16 -2.78 3.66 8.50
N PHE A 17 -1.77 3.18 7.78
CA PHE A 17 -1.57 1.75 7.57
C PHE A 17 -0.79 1.18 8.75
N ILE A 18 -1.30 0.11 9.34
CA ILE A 18 -0.68 -0.55 10.48
C ILE A 18 -0.78 -2.06 10.35
N SER A 19 0.26 -2.77 10.75
CA SER A 19 0.24 -4.22 10.91
C SER A 19 0.72 -4.61 12.30
N ARG A 20 0.43 -5.84 12.72
CA ARG A 20 1.09 -6.43 13.87
C ARG A 20 2.53 -6.76 13.51
N PHE A 21 3.42 -6.69 14.47
CA PHE A 21 4.82 -7.07 14.29
C PHE A 21 4.93 -8.47 13.66
N MET A 22 5.70 -8.60 12.58
CA MET A 22 5.89 -9.83 11.80
C MET A 22 4.63 -10.44 11.18
N SER A 23 3.55 -9.69 11.03
CA SER A 23 2.32 -10.14 10.38
C SER A 23 2.22 -9.62 8.95
N ASN A 24 1.65 -10.46 8.06
CA ASN A 24 1.28 -10.06 6.71
C ASN A 24 -0.10 -9.37 6.64
N ASP A 25 -0.78 -9.29 7.78
CA ASP A 25 -2.08 -8.63 7.89
C ASP A 25 -1.90 -7.16 8.24
N TRP A 26 -2.51 -6.30 7.42
CA TRP A 26 -2.50 -4.86 7.56
C TRP A 26 -3.91 -4.30 7.67
N GLU A 27 -4.03 -3.16 8.31
CA GLU A 27 -5.26 -2.38 8.35
C GLU A 27 -4.97 -0.94 7.93
N LEU A 28 -5.83 -0.37 7.11
CA LEU A 28 -5.92 1.07 6.90
C LEU A 28 -6.93 1.60 7.92
N ARG A 29 -6.49 2.49 8.79
CA ARG A 29 -7.31 3.10 9.84
C ARG A 29 -7.43 4.60 9.62
N GLY A 30 -8.59 5.12 9.89
CA GLY A 30 -8.87 6.54 9.95
C GLY A 30 -9.49 6.92 11.30
N PRO A 31 -9.91 8.18 11.47
CA PRO A 31 -10.54 8.67 12.69
C PRO A 31 -11.78 7.87 13.10
N ASP A 32 -12.53 7.40 12.12
CA ASP A 32 -13.79 6.67 12.33
C ASP A 32 -13.61 5.14 12.43
N GLY A 33 -12.38 4.63 12.43
CA GLY A 33 -12.05 3.22 12.55
C GLY A 33 -11.39 2.61 11.33
N VAL A 34 -11.57 1.28 11.15
CA VAL A 34 -10.95 0.54 10.05
C VAL A 34 -11.63 0.85 8.72
N VAL A 35 -10.84 1.31 7.75
CA VAL A 35 -11.25 1.64 6.38
C VAL A 35 -11.05 0.46 5.43
N ALA A 36 -10.00 -0.32 5.62
CA ALA A 36 -9.72 -1.51 4.84
C ALA A 36 -8.84 -2.49 5.63
N ARG A 37 -8.97 -3.78 5.30
CA ARG A 37 -8.03 -4.81 5.76
C ARG A 37 -7.31 -5.39 4.56
N MET A 38 -6.03 -5.63 4.71
CA MET A 38 -5.19 -6.16 3.65
C MET A 38 -4.38 -7.34 4.17
N ARG A 39 -4.17 -8.34 3.32
CA ARG A 39 -3.25 -9.45 3.57
C ARG A 39 -2.28 -9.58 2.43
N ARG A 40 -1.01 -9.57 2.74
CA ARG A 40 0.03 -9.78 1.76
C ARG A 40 0.34 -11.26 1.58
N VAL A 41 0.38 -11.70 0.32
CA VAL A 41 0.76 -13.06 -0.06
C VAL A 41 2.17 -13.00 -0.66
N ALA A 42 3.18 -13.28 0.17
CA ALA A 42 4.58 -13.09 -0.20
C ALA A 42 5.02 -13.97 -1.39
N SER A 43 4.48 -15.17 -1.52
CA SER A 43 4.83 -16.12 -2.58
C SER A 43 4.44 -15.65 -3.99
N THR A 44 3.35 -14.91 -4.10
CA THR A 44 2.80 -14.42 -5.38
C THR A 44 2.99 -12.94 -5.60
N HIS A 45 3.53 -12.22 -4.60
CA HIS A 45 3.60 -10.75 -4.59
C HIS A 45 2.25 -10.06 -4.77
N THR A 46 1.17 -10.73 -4.39
CA THR A 46 -0.20 -10.21 -4.40
C THR A 46 -0.60 -9.66 -3.03
N SER A 47 -1.63 -8.84 -2.98
CA SER A 47 -2.30 -8.46 -1.74
C SER A 47 -3.80 -8.60 -1.90
N LEU A 48 -4.42 -9.22 -0.90
CA LEU A 48 -5.88 -9.32 -0.79
C LEU A 48 -6.38 -8.16 0.06
N VAL A 49 -7.45 -7.52 -0.38
CA VAL A 49 -8.04 -6.34 0.28
C VAL A 49 -9.52 -6.58 0.53
N TRP A 50 -9.96 -6.30 1.74
CA TRP A 50 -11.37 -6.35 2.15
C TRP A 50 -11.81 -4.96 2.58
N LEU A 51 -12.85 -4.46 1.93
CA LEU A 51 -13.48 -3.19 2.24
C LEU A 51 -14.68 -3.40 3.18
N PRO A 52 -15.06 -2.40 4.00
CA PRO A 52 -16.16 -2.55 4.97
C PRO A 52 -17.53 -2.83 4.35
N ASP A 53 -17.71 -2.48 3.09
CA ASP A 53 -18.95 -2.75 2.33
C ASP A 53 -19.04 -4.17 1.78
N GLY A 54 -18.04 -5.02 2.08
CA GLY A 54 -17.97 -6.41 1.63
C GLY A 54 -17.26 -6.61 0.29
N ARG A 55 -16.89 -5.54 -0.43
CA ARG A 55 -16.11 -5.65 -1.67
C ARG A 55 -14.72 -6.17 -1.38
N LYS A 56 -14.21 -6.96 -2.32
CA LYS A 56 -12.86 -7.50 -2.29
C LYS A 56 -12.08 -6.97 -3.49
N LEU A 57 -10.80 -6.70 -3.26
CA LEU A 57 -9.86 -6.35 -4.31
C LEU A 57 -8.66 -7.29 -4.21
N GLU A 58 -8.07 -7.61 -5.33
CA GLU A 58 -6.78 -8.29 -5.40
C GLU A 58 -5.78 -7.37 -6.11
N LEU A 59 -4.63 -7.17 -5.48
CA LEU A 59 -3.53 -6.42 -6.08
C LEU A 59 -2.56 -7.42 -6.69
N GLU A 60 -2.50 -7.43 -8.02
CA GLU A 60 -1.73 -8.40 -8.79
C GLU A 60 -0.61 -7.73 -9.59
N PRO A 61 0.58 -8.34 -9.67
CA PRO A 61 1.59 -7.89 -10.61
C PRO A 61 1.11 -8.13 -12.05
N ALA A 62 1.20 -7.09 -12.88
CA ALA A 62 0.77 -7.11 -14.28
C ALA A 62 1.93 -6.75 -15.22
N GLY A 63 3.02 -7.49 -15.12
CA GLY A 63 4.26 -7.21 -15.83
C GLY A 63 5.29 -6.50 -14.96
N TRP A 64 6.36 -6.04 -15.60
CA TRP A 64 7.47 -5.45 -14.88
C TRP A 64 7.15 -4.01 -14.41
N GLY A 65 7.09 -3.82 -13.08
CA GLY A 65 6.86 -2.50 -12.48
C GLY A 65 5.41 -2.04 -12.50
N THR A 66 4.45 -2.91 -12.81
CA THR A 66 3.01 -2.59 -12.79
C THR A 66 2.29 -3.50 -11.81
N VAL A 67 1.40 -2.93 -11.01
CA VAL A 67 0.45 -3.64 -10.16
C VAL A 67 -0.95 -3.16 -10.49
N VAL A 68 -1.88 -4.10 -10.67
CA VAL A 68 -3.29 -3.82 -10.96
C VAL A 68 -4.14 -4.22 -9.77
N ALA A 69 -5.05 -3.34 -9.38
CA ALA A 69 -6.13 -3.66 -8.45
C ALA A 69 -7.33 -4.19 -9.25
N VAL A 70 -7.68 -5.44 -9.01
CA VAL A 70 -8.80 -6.13 -9.65
C VAL A 70 -9.92 -6.33 -8.62
N GLY A 71 -11.12 -5.88 -8.95
CA GLY A 71 -12.33 -6.02 -8.14
C GLY A 71 -13.57 -6.05 -9.01
N ASP A 72 -14.73 -6.18 -8.39
CA ASP A 72 -16.00 -6.43 -9.11
C ASP A 72 -16.40 -5.34 -10.13
N SER A 73 -15.94 -4.10 -9.98
CA SER A 73 -16.37 -3.00 -10.85
C SER A 73 -15.30 -1.93 -11.13
N GLU A 74 -14.23 -1.87 -10.38
CA GLU A 74 -13.22 -0.81 -10.51
C GLU A 74 -11.85 -1.40 -10.81
N LYS A 75 -11.21 -0.88 -11.87
CA LYS A 75 -9.83 -1.18 -12.19
C LYS A 75 -8.98 0.04 -11.90
N ALA A 76 -7.94 -0.16 -11.10
CA ALA A 76 -6.92 0.84 -10.84
C ALA A 76 -5.55 0.18 -10.97
N LYS A 77 -4.52 0.96 -11.25
CA LYS A 77 -3.16 0.46 -11.40
C LYS A 77 -2.14 1.43 -10.82
N ILE A 78 -0.98 0.89 -10.50
CA ILE A 78 0.22 1.67 -10.20
C ILE A 78 1.35 1.20 -11.10
N GLU A 79 2.04 2.12 -11.75
CA GLU A 79 3.10 1.85 -12.71
C GLU A 79 4.38 2.58 -12.32
N ARG A 80 5.49 1.85 -12.34
CA ARG A 80 6.80 2.43 -12.06
C ARG A 80 7.27 3.31 -13.22
N GLN A 81 7.61 4.56 -12.91
CA GLN A 81 8.07 5.57 -13.86
C GLN A 81 9.60 5.80 -13.81
N SER A 82 10.28 5.25 -12.81
CA SER A 82 11.72 5.37 -12.68
C SER A 82 12.40 4.03 -12.43
N TRP A 83 13.62 3.85 -12.93
CA TRP A 83 14.40 2.63 -12.76
C TRP A 83 14.57 2.23 -11.27
N TRP A 84 14.80 3.23 -10.43
CA TRP A 84 15.05 3.01 -8.99
C TRP A 84 13.77 2.87 -8.14
N GLY A 85 12.57 2.86 -8.75
CA GLY A 85 11.31 2.77 -8.03
C GLY A 85 11.00 3.97 -7.14
N ARG A 86 11.54 5.15 -7.46
CA ARG A 86 11.32 6.39 -6.70
C ARG A 86 10.16 7.22 -7.22
N ARG A 87 9.63 6.85 -8.36
CA ARG A 87 8.53 7.55 -9.01
C ARG A 87 7.55 6.54 -9.59
N TRP A 88 6.29 6.72 -9.26
CA TRP A 88 5.19 5.85 -9.67
C TRP A 88 4.01 6.69 -10.15
N GLU A 89 3.24 6.18 -11.07
CA GLU A 89 1.95 6.71 -11.48
C GLU A 89 0.85 5.80 -10.96
N VAL A 90 -0.12 6.38 -10.25
CA VAL A 90 -1.29 5.69 -9.71
C VAL A 90 -2.50 6.19 -10.47
N SER A 91 -3.20 5.32 -11.18
CA SER A 91 -4.33 5.72 -12.02
C SER A 91 -5.52 4.78 -11.92
N GLY A 92 -6.69 5.32 -12.15
CA GLY A 92 -7.96 4.63 -12.26
C GLY A 92 -8.84 5.30 -13.30
N ALA A 93 -10.10 4.90 -13.41
CA ALA A 93 -11.02 5.45 -14.40
C ALA A 93 -11.26 6.96 -14.23
N THR A 94 -11.20 7.46 -12.99
CA THR A 94 -11.57 8.85 -12.63
C THR A 94 -10.45 9.61 -11.93
N PHE A 95 -9.26 9.04 -11.79
CA PHE A 95 -8.15 9.69 -11.09
C PHE A 95 -6.79 9.32 -11.68
N GLY A 96 -5.83 10.21 -11.47
CA GLY A 96 -4.42 10.01 -11.79
C GLY A 96 -3.55 10.80 -10.82
N TYR A 97 -2.60 10.11 -10.18
CA TYR A 97 -1.67 10.69 -9.21
C TYR A 97 -0.24 10.25 -9.50
N GLU A 98 0.69 11.12 -9.20
CA GLU A 98 2.11 10.79 -9.17
C GLU A 98 2.54 10.56 -7.71
N LEU A 99 3.22 9.45 -7.44
CA LEU A 99 3.79 9.13 -6.16
C LEU A 99 5.31 9.20 -6.27
N THR A 100 5.93 10.13 -5.55
CA THR A 100 7.37 10.38 -5.58
C THR A 100 8.01 10.18 -4.22
N SER A 101 9.18 9.52 -4.21
CA SER A 101 10.01 9.39 -3.02
C SER A 101 10.68 10.71 -2.69
N ASP A 102 10.57 11.17 -1.47
CA ASP A 102 11.31 12.32 -0.96
C ASP A 102 12.78 11.96 -0.72
N PRO A 103 13.70 12.96 -0.66
CA PRO A 103 15.09 12.74 -0.25
C PRO A 103 15.23 12.14 1.14
N THR A 104 14.31 12.48 2.05
CA THR A 104 14.24 11.88 3.39
C THR A 104 13.77 10.44 3.28
N PRO A 105 14.49 9.47 3.86
CA PRO A 105 14.11 8.05 3.81
C PRO A 105 12.69 7.81 4.31
N ARG A 106 11.97 6.90 3.63
CA ARG A 106 10.62 6.46 3.98
C ARG A 106 9.55 7.54 3.94
N ARG A 107 9.76 8.60 3.18
CA ARG A 107 8.76 9.63 2.90
C ARG A 107 8.44 9.65 1.42
N TRP A 108 7.14 9.74 1.14
CA TRP A 108 6.60 9.75 -0.20
C TRP A 108 5.56 10.86 -0.32
N THR A 109 5.56 11.55 -1.42
CA THR A 109 4.61 12.63 -1.71
C THR A 109 3.69 12.20 -2.85
N LEU A 110 2.38 12.35 -2.63
CA LEU A 110 1.35 12.17 -3.64
C LEU A 110 1.08 13.52 -4.31
N ARG A 111 1.03 13.54 -5.66
CA ARG A 111 0.92 14.77 -6.45
C ARG A 111 -0.14 14.65 -7.53
N ILE A 112 -0.74 15.80 -7.89
CA ILE A 112 -1.56 15.99 -9.09
C ILE A 112 -0.96 17.15 -9.88
N GLY A 113 -0.61 16.94 -11.16
CA GLY A 113 -0.05 17.98 -12.00
C GLY A 113 1.20 18.67 -11.39
N GLY A 114 2.02 17.91 -10.65
CA GLY A 114 3.18 18.43 -9.94
C GLY A 114 2.91 19.04 -8.56
N HIS A 115 1.64 19.31 -8.21
CA HIS A 115 1.28 19.88 -6.91
C HIS A 115 1.13 18.79 -5.85
N PRO A 116 1.77 18.91 -4.67
CA PRO A 116 1.61 17.96 -3.58
C PRO A 116 0.18 18.03 -3.02
N ILE A 117 -0.43 16.87 -2.84
CA ILE A 117 -1.80 16.72 -2.28
C ILE A 117 -1.86 15.78 -1.09
N GLY A 118 -0.76 15.13 -0.77
CA GLY A 118 -0.69 14.21 0.36
C GLY A 118 0.70 13.64 0.56
N ARG A 119 0.87 12.99 1.69
CA ARG A 119 2.13 12.39 2.11
C ARG A 119 1.89 11.03 2.73
N LEU A 120 2.81 10.10 2.44
CA LEU A 120 2.89 8.81 3.11
C LEU A 120 4.26 8.73 3.78
N ALA A 121 4.29 8.50 5.09
CA ALA A 121 5.52 8.53 5.86
C ALA A 121 5.62 7.36 6.84
N GLY A 122 6.69 6.61 6.76
CA GLY A 122 7.07 5.62 7.76
C GLY A 122 8.03 6.20 8.78
N THR A 123 8.09 5.56 9.96
CA THR A 123 9.07 5.90 10.99
C THR A 123 10.36 5.11 10.81
N ALA A 124 11.46 5.63 11.31
CA ALA A 124 12.77 4.95 11.24
C ALA A 124 12.81 3.63 12.04
N TRP A 125 11.93 3.50 13.04
CA TRP A 125 11.97 2.42 14.03
C TRP A 125 10.82 1.43 13.91
N SER A 126 9.76 1.76 13.17
CA SER A 126 8.56 0.94 13.06
C SER A 126 8.25 0.62 11.61
N TYR A 127 8.59 -0.59 11.18
CA TYR A 127 8.33 -1.08 9.82
C TYR A 127 6.88 -1.52 9.58
N ASN A 128 6.09 -1.56 10.63
CA ASN A 128 4.71 -2.00 10.64
C ASN A 128 3.71 -0.84 10.64
N ARG A 129 4.18 0.38 10.38
CA ARG A 129 3.36 1.59 10.37
C ARG A 129 3.74 2.52 9.23
N LEU A 130 2.72 3.04 8.53
CA LEU A 130 2.83 4.07 7.51
C LEU A 130 1.74 5.10 7.75
N ASP A 131 2.14 6.31 8.13
CA ASP A 131 1.22 7.42 8.32
C ASP A 131 0.86 8.04 6.97
N VAL A 132 -0.40 8.41 6.79
CA VAL A 132 -0.95 9.01 5.57
C VAL A 132 -1.65 10.30 5.94
N HIS A 133 -1.29 11.36 5.24
CA HIS A 133 -2.01 12.64 5.29
C HIS A 133 -2.40 13.04 3.88
N THR A 134 -3.65 13.45 3.68
CA THR A 134 -4.13 13.96 2.39
C THR A 134 -4.86 15.28 2.57
N ASP A 135 -4.53 16.27 1.76
CA ASP A 135 -5.12 17.61 1.78
C ASP A 135 -6.46 17.64 1.01
N VAL A 136 -6.64 16.68 0.11
CA VAL A 136 -7.84 16.52 -0.72
C VAL A 136 -8.35 15.09 -0.63
N ALA A 137 -9.59 14.86 -1.05
CA ALA A 137 -10.18 13.52 -1.10
C ALA A 137 -9.44 12.65 -2.12
N VAL A 138 -8.80 11.58 -1.65
CA VAL A 138 -8.05 10.61 -2.46
C VAL A 138 -8.78 9.27 -2.42
N PRO A 139 -9.03 8.63 -3.57
CA PRO A 139 -9.66 7.31 -3.61
C PRO A 139 -8.88 6.27 -2.78
N VAL A 140 -9.60 5.45 -2.03
CA VAL A 140 -9.01 4.40 -1.18
C VAL A 140 -8.10 3.48 -2.00
N HIS A 141 -8.50 3.15 -3.24
CA HIS A 141 -7.69 2.33 -4.15
C HIS A 141 -6.30 2.92 -4.44
N ALA A 142 -6.22 4.25 -4.61
CA ALA A 142 -4.95 4.93 -4.85
C ALA A 142 -4.02 4.82 -3.64
N LEU A 143 -4.55 4.97 -2.43
CA LEU A 143 -3.78 4.82 -1.19
C LEU A 143 -3.32 3.38 -0.97
N ILE A 144 -4.18 2.40 -1.23
CA ILE A 144 -3.85 0.97 -1.07
C ILE A 144 -2.79 0.53 -2.09
N LEU A 145 -2.88 0.96 -3.35
CA LEU A 145 -1.85 0.71 -4.36
C LEU A 145 -0.51 1.34 -3.98
N SER A 146 -0.54 2.58 -3.48
CA SER A 146 0.66 3.27 -2.98
C SER A 146 1.29 2.51 -1.80
N TRP A 147 0.48 2.09 -0.81
CA TRP A 147 0.94 1.25 0.28
C TRP A 147 1.59 -0.05 -0.22
N HIS A 148 0.99 -0.73 -1.19
CA HIS A 148 1.48 -2.01 -1.69
C HIS A 148 2.92 -1.92 -2.21
N VAL A 149 3.28 -0.85 -2.92
CA VAL A 149 4.64 -0.67 -3.45
C VAL A 149 5.62 -0.08 -2.44
N ILE A 150 5.14 0.74 -1.49
CA ILE A 150 5.98 1.36 -0.44
C ILE A 150 6.30 0.36 0.67
N ALA A 151 5.31 -0.36 1.18
CA ALA A 151 5.47 -1.28 2.31
C ALA A 151 6.35 -2.48 1.97
N ARG A 152 6.42 -2.85 0.70
CA ARG A 152 7.18 -4.00 0.24
C ARG A 152 8.67 -4.00 0.65
N PRO A 153 9.45 -2.92 0.46
CA PRO A 153 10.82 -2.84 0.94
C PRO A 153 10.92 -2.93 2.46
N TRP A 154 9.93 -2.37 3.16
CA TRP A 154 9.93 -2.36 4.62
C TRP A 154 9.63 -3.72 5.22
N GLU A 155 8.71 -4.46 4.64
CA GLU A 155 8.43 -5.83 5.05
C GLU A 155 9.64 -6.74 4.83
N ALA A 156 10.33 -6.58 3.70
CA ALA A 156 11.55 -7.32 3.43
C ALA A 156 12.67 -6.99 4.43
N ALA A 157 12.75 -5.72 4.88
CA ALA A 157 13.72 -5.30 5.89
C ALA A 157 13.35 -5.75 7.30
N ALA A 158 12.05 -5.90 7.59
CA ALA A 158 11.53 -6.37 8.88
C ALA A 158 11.44 -7.90 8.96
N ALA A 159 11.47 -8.60 7.82
CA ALA A 159 11.48 -10.06 7.83
C ALA A 159 12.73 -10.56 8.57
N PRO A 160 12.61 -11.49 9.53
CA PRO A 160 13.76 -12.09 10.14
C PRO A 160 14.60 -12.70 9.01
N ARG A 161 15.89 -12.45 9.02
CA ARG A 161 16.84 -13.18 8.19
C ARG A 161 16.79 -14.63 8.69
N VAL A 162 15.95 -15.43 8.06
CA VAL A 162 16.00 -16.88 8.23
C VAL A 162 17.35 -17.26 7.65
N LEU A 163 18.33 -17.47 8.53
CA LEU A 163 19.58 -18.09 8.16
C LEU A 163 19.17 -19.43 7.53
N LYS A 164 19.34 -19.54 6.22
CA LYS A 164 19.23 -20.84 5.55
C LYS A 164 20.15 -21.76 6.35
N PRO A 165 19.65 -22.87 6.89
CA PRO A 165 20.55 -23.82 7.54
C PRO A 165 21.60 -24.17 6.49
N LEU A 166 22.86 -23.96 6.82
CA LEU A 166 23.99 -24.41 6.01
C LEU A 166 23.73 -25.89 5.75
N ALA A 167 23.55 -26.24 4.48
CA ALA A 167 23.43 -27.64 4.10
C ALA A 167 24.65 -28.37 4.68
N ALA A 168 24.40 -29.39 5.50
CA ALA A 168 25.45 -30.20 6.05
C ALA A 168 26.32 -30.72 4.90
N PRO A 169 27.67 -30.69 5.01
CA PRO A 169 28.53 -31.24 3.98
C PRO A 169 28.14 -32.72 3.78
N LYS A 170 27.90 -33.10 2.54
CA LYS A 170 27.72 -34.50 2.16
C LYS A 170 28.98 -35.25 2.58
N ALA A 171 28.81 -36.20 3.50
CA ALA A 171 29.86 -37.15 3.80
C ALA A 171 30.27 -37.90 2.52
N LEU A 172 31.58 -37.94 2.27
CA LEU A 172 32.20 -38.71 1.21
C LEU A 172 32.09 -40.20 1.54
#